data_99748bf2a255d02f83ed8eeb2d65e536
#
_entry.id   99748bf2a255d02f83ed8eeb2d65e536
#
_cell.length_a   1.000
_cell.length_b   1.000
_cell.length_c   1.000
_cell.angle_alpha   90.00
_cell.angle_beta   90.00
_cell.angle_gamma   90.00
#
_symmetry.space_group_name_H-M   'P 1'
#
loop_
_entity.id
_entity.type
_entity.pdbx_description
1 polymer ?
#
loop_
_entity_poly.entity_id
_entity_poly.type
_entity_poly.pdbx_seq_one_letter_code
_entity_poly.pdbx_strand_id
1 'polypeptide(L)'
;MESAKLYINRCLQLARLGEYYVAPNPMVGAVLVQHSAAGDTILGEGWHEQYGAPHAEPNCIRHAEEAHPEGIDYKHCTLYVSLEPCSHYGKTPPCAELIIRKGIGRVVVGMLDPNPQVAGRGVKMMREAGIEVLVGVLENECRELNKRFLCLQEKHRPYIILKWAQTQDGYIDITRETRGDKASTPLVISTPLIKQLVHQQRAENMAIMVGTRTVLLDNPRLLTTHWSGRNPIRITLDRHRVLPAESKIFSNEAPTIVYRENTNWSFILQDLANRNIHSILVEGGTTLLQHILDSGIYDEVHIEVSNIPLPRTANQEPNGVKAPDYTPTTQPKVVNNHQIYIENLHK
;
A
#
# COMPACT_ATOMS: atom_id res chain seq x y z
N MET A 1 -28.52 -8.73 6.60
CA MET A 1 -27.12 -9.17 6.34
C MET A 1 -26.68 -8.88 4.91
N GLU A 2 -27.43 -9.21 3.87
CA GLU A 2 -27.09 -8.94 2.46
C GLU A 2 -26.92 -7.45 2.16
N SER A 3 -27.86 -6.59 2.58
CA SER A 3 -27.76 -5.14 2.42
C SER A 3 -26.56 -4.53 3.12
N ALA A 4 -26.19 -5.05 4.31
CA ALA A 4 -25.01 -4.57 5.04
C ALA A 4 -23.72 -4.84 4.26
N LYS A 5 -23.58 -6.03 3.63
CA LYS A 5 -22.45 -6.36 2.76
C LYS A 5 -22.41 -5.45 1.52
N LEU A 6 -23.56 -5.14 0.93
CA LEU A 6 -23.64 -4.25 -0.23
C LEU A 6 -23.03 -2.88 0.08
N TYR A 7 -23.45 -2.25 1.19
CA TYR A 7 -22.99 -0.92 1.57
C TYR A 7 -21.55 -0.90 2.10
N ILE A 8 -21.08 -1.95 2.80
CA ILE A 8 -19.65 -2.06 3.14
C ILE A 8 -18.80 -2.26 1.90
N ASN A 9 -19.24 -3.04 0.90
CA ASN A 9 -18.55 -3.10 -0.40
C ASN A 9 -18.46 -1.73 -1.06
N ARG A 10 -19.52 -0.91 -0.96
CA ARG A 10 -19.46 0.48 -1.47
C ARG A 10 -18.46 1.32 -0.69
N CYS A 11 -18.41 1.19 0.64
CA CYS A 11 -17.37 1.83 1.46
C CYS A 11 -15.95 1.44 1.01
N LEU A 12 -15.70 0.16 0.69
CA LEU A 12 -14.42 -0.31 0.19
C LEU A 12 -14.06 0.29 -1.19
N GLN A 13 -15.03 0.45 -2.07
CA GLN A 13 -14.82 1.13 -3.37
C GLN A 13 -14.44 2.59 -3.18
N LEU A 14 -15.15 3.32 -2.31
CA LEU A 14 -14.86 4.72 -1.97
C LEU A 14 -13.48 4.87 -1.32
N ALA A 15 -13.16 3.99 -0.37
CA ALA A 15 -11.87 3.99 0.33
C ALA A 15 -10.67 3.93 -0.63
N ARG A 16 -10.77 3.13 -1.72
CA ARG A 16 -9.74 3.02 -2.76
C ARG A 16 -9.43 4.34 -3.48
N LEU A 17 -10.36 5.29 -3.52
CA LEU A 17 -10.12 6.61 -4.10
C LEU A 17 -9.04 7.41 -3.35
N GLY A 18 -8.80 7.08 -2.09
CA GLY A 18 -7.72 7.66 -1.27
C GLY A 18 -6.36 6.99 -1.38
N GLU A 19 -6.22 5.87 -2.13
CA GLU A 19 -5.07 4.95 -2.10
C GLU A 19 -3.71 5.63 -2.22
N TYR A 20 -3.57 6.63 -3.10
CA TYR A 20 -2.29 7.27 -3.37
C TYR A 20 -1.98 8.47 -2.46
N TYR A 21 -2.92 8.89 -1.58
CA TYR A 21 -2.84 10.17 -0.88
C TYR A 21 -2.98 10.10 0.63
N VAL A 22 -3.62 9.05 1.18
CA VAL A 22 -3.95 8.97 2.62
C VAL A 22 -2.82 8.48 3.50
N ALA A 23 -1.87 7.70 2.98
CA ALA A 23 -0.81 7.12 3.80
C ALA A 23 0.00 8.20 4.56
N PRO A 24 0.35 7.98 5.83
CA PRO A 24 0.31 6.71 6.58
C PRO A 24 -1.06 6.31 7.15
N ASN A 25 -2.11 7.12 6.99
CA ASN A 25 -3.46 6.81 7.46
C ASN A 25 -4.06 5.63 6.68
N PRO A 26 -5.05 4.91 7.27
CA PRO A 26 -5.80 3.88 6.57
C PRO A 26 -6.71 4.46 5.49
N MET A 27 -6.99 3.64 4.48
CA MET A 27 -8.05 3.88 3.50
C MET A 27 -9.40 3.60 4.14
N VAL A 28 -10.28 4.61 4.23
CA VAL A 28 -11.60 4.49 4.84
C VAL A 28 -12.65 5.09 3.91
N GLY A 29 -13.78 4.40 3.78
CA GLY A 29 -14.97 4.90 3.10
C GLY A 29 -16.19 4.79 3.99
N ALA A 30 -17.15 5.68 3.78
CA ALA A 30 -18.39 5.75 4.52
C ALA A 30 -19.59 6.01 3.60
N VAL A 31 -20.75 5.44 3.91
CA VAL A 31 -22.01 5.60 3.19
C VAL A 31 -23.15 5.80 4.20
N LEU A 32 -23.92 6.86 4.05
CA LEU A 32 -25.12 7.14 4.86
C LEU A 32 -26.36 6.72 4.08
N VAL A 33 -27.15 5.83 4.66
CA VAL A 33 -28.34 5.25 4.03
C VAL A 33 -29.57 5.51 4.90
N GLN A 34 -30.62 6.02 4.29
CA GLN A 34 -31.96 6.09 4.88
C GLN A 34 -32.78 4.86 4.47
N HIS A 35 -33.38 4.20 5.44
CA HIS A 35 -34.26 3.06 5.22
C HIS A 35 -35.72 3.48 5.26
N SER A 36 -36.50 3.06 4.26
CA SER A 36 -37.93 3.34 4.20
C SER A 36 -38.71 2.12 3.68
N ALA A 37 -40.04 2.17 3.81
CA ALA A 37 -40.92 1.15 3.22
C ALA A 37 -40.83 1.07 1.69
N ALA A 38 -40.40 2.14 1.03
CA ALA A 38 -40.20 2.20 -0.42
C ALA A 38 -38.83 1.68 -0.87
N GLY A 39 -37.94 1.40 0.08
CA GLY A 39 -36.57 0.93 -0.16
C GLY A 39 -35.52 1.81 0.49
N ASP A 40 -34.27 1.47 0.24
CA ASP A 40 -33.09 2.15 0.75
C ASP A 40 -32.68 3.30 -0.18
N THR A 41 -32.30 4.44 0.42
CA THR A 41 -31.79 5.61 -0.31
C THR A 41 -30.42 5.99 0.26
N ILE A 42 -29.38 6.06 -0.60
CA ILE A 42 -28.08 6.61 -0.23
C ILE A 42 -28.22 8.13 -0.17
N LEU A 43 -28.02 8.72 1.03
CA LEU A 43 -28.08 10.16 1.23
C LEU A 43 -26.72 10.82 1.01
N GLY A 44 -25.63 10.12 1.32
CA GLY A 44 -24.28 10.65 1.17
C GLY A 44 -23.23 9.57 1.16
N GLU A 45 -22.13 9.88 0.51
CA GLU A 45 -20.94 9.03 0.41
C GLU A 45 -19.70 9.84 0.72
N GLY A 46 -18.67 9.22 1.32
CA GLY A 46 -17.43 9.89 1.64
C GLY A 46 -16.28 8.92 1.82
N TRP A 47 -15.07 9.41 1.66
CA TRP A 47 -13.85 8.67 1.93
C TRP A 47 -12.80 9.59 2.54
N HIS A 48 -11.77 9.01 3.13
CA HIS A 48 -10.59 9.77 3.53
C HIS A 48 -9.79 10.12 2.27
N GLU A 49 -9.77 11.40 1.91
CA GLU A 49 -9.26 11.84 0.61
C GLU A 49 -7.75 12.02 0.61
N GLN A 50 -7.21 12.54 1.72
CA GLN A 50 -5.79 12.90 1.81
C GLN A 50 -5.32 12.92 3.26
N TYR A 51 -4.05 12.58 3.50
CA TYR A 51 -3.42 12.70 4.82
C TYR A 51 -3.55 14.11 5.39
N GLY A 52 -4.09 14.19 6.62
CA GLY A 52 -4.36 15.45 7.32
C GLY A 52 -5.67 16.15 6.96
N ALA A 53 -6.42 15.65 5.97
CA ALA A 53 -7.79 16.08 5.64
C ALA A 53 -8.83 15.36 6.51
N PRO A 54 -10.13 15.74 6.45
CA PRO A 54 -11.20 15.06 7.16
C PRO A 54 -11.28 13.57 6.86
N HIS A 55 -11.75 12.79 7.82
CA HIS A 55 -12.01 11.36 7.68
C HIS A 55 -13.23 11.08 6.77
N ALA A 56 -13.51 9.82 6.51
CA ALA A 56 -14.60 9.41 5.63
C ALA A 56 -15.98 9.80 6.17
N GLU A 57 -16.19 9.66 7.47
CA GLU A 57 -17.49 9.91 8.12
C GLU A 57 -17.89 11.39 8.03
N PRO A 58 -17.06 12.39 8.42
CA PRO A 58 -17.41 13.80 8.23
C PRO A 58 -17.58 14.17 6.76
N ASN A 59 -16.82 13.63 5.82
CA ASN A 59 -17.03 13.85 4.39
C ASN A 59 -18.37 13.30 3.92
N CYS A 60 -18.72 12.08 4.33
CA CYS A 60 -20.01 11.44 4.02
C CYS A 60 -21.19 12.26 4.54
N ILE A 61 -21.13 12.68 5.81
CA ILE A 61 -22.21 13.48 6.44
C ILE A 61 -22.32 14.84 5.76
N ARG A 62 -21.21 15.52 5.47
CA ARG A 62 -21.19 16.80 4.76
C ARG A 62 -21.84 16.69 3.38
N HIS A 63 -21.47 15.69 2.58
CA HIS A 63 -22.09 15.48 1.26
C HIS A 63 -23.59 15.18 1.35
N ALA A 64 -24.01 14.43 2.38
CA ALA A 64 -25.43 14.20 2.63
C ALA A 64 -26.18 15.50 2.94
N GLU A 65 -25.62 16.36 3.81
CA GLU A 65 -26.24 17.65 4.18
C GLU A 65 -26.28 18.65 3.01
N GLU A 66 -25.24 18.65 2.17
CA GLU A 66 -25.22 19.48 0.94
C GLU A 66 -26.26 19.03 -0.09
N ALA A 67 -26.52 17.71 -0.19
CA ALA A 67 -27.52 17.14 -1.09
C ALA A 67 -28.98 17.27 -0.56
N HIS A 68 -29.16 17.41 0.77
CA HIS A 68 -30.45 17.43 1.45
C HIS A 68 -30.60 18.67 2.36
N PRO A 69 -30.64 19.89 1.77
CA PRO A 69 -30.75 21.13 2.54
C PRO A 69 -32.03 21.25 3.33
N GLU A 70 -33.08 20.48 2.99
CA GLU A 70 -34.32 20.35 3.72
C GLU A 70 -34.16 19.68 5.09
N GLY A 71 -33.01 19.03 5.34
CA GLY A 71 -32.71 18.32 6.56
C GLY A 71 -32.79 16.80 6.42
N ILE A 72 -32.10 16.11 7.31
CA ILE A 72 -31.99 14.63 7.32
C ILE A 72 -32.51 14.12 8.67
N ASP A 73 -33.41 13.15 8.63
CA ASP A 73 -33.81 12.40 9.82
C ASP A 73 -32.79 11.26 10.11
N TYR A 74 -31.71 11.65 10.77
CA TYR A 74 -30.62 10.76 11.09
C TYR A 74 -30.99 9.52 11.93
N LYS A 75 -32.08 9.63 12.72
CA LYS A 75 -32.58 8.54 13.56
C LYS A 75 -32.98 7.31 12.74
N HIS A 76 -33.48 7.54 11.51
CA HIS A 76 -33.87 6.49 10.57
C HIS A 76 -32.75 6.17 9.55
N CYS A 77 -31.51 6.64 9.79
CA CYS A 77 -30.37 6.36 8.93
C CYS A 77 -29.42 5.33 9.55
N THR A 78 -28.77 4.58 8.67
CA THR A 78 -27.62 3.75 9.00
C THR A 78 -26.36 4.32 8.35
N LEU A 79 -25.32 4.56 9.13
CA LEU A 79 -23.98 4.87 8.62
C LEU A 79 -23.19 3.57 8.48
N TYR A 80 -22.73 3.29 7.29
CA TYR A 80 -21.81 2.21 6.99
C TYR A 80 -20.40 2.79 6.90
N VAL A 81 -19.41 2.12 7.50
CA VAL A 81 -18.01 2.55 7.48
C VAL A 81 -17.08 1.34 7.47
N SER A 82 -16.03 1.37 6.63
CA SER A 82 -15.12 0.24 6.46
C SER A 82 -14.18 -0.02 7.64
N LEU A 83 -13.95 1.01 8.50
CA LEU A 83 -13.11 0.95 9.70
C LEU A 83 -13.82 1.62 10.87
N GLU A 84 -13.55 1.16 12.09
CA GLU A 84 -14.11 1.74 13.32
C GLU A 84 -13.94 3.27 13.38
N PRO A 85 -15.00 4.06 13.61
CA PRO A 85 -14.91 5.50 13.81
C PRO A 85 -13.99 5.85 14.97
N CYS A 86 -13.05 6.76 14.75
CA CYS A 86 -12.06 7.14 15.75
C CYS A 86 -12.72 7.72 17.02
N SER A 87 -12.10 7.44 18.19
CA SER A 87 -12.57 7.84 19.52
C SER A 87 -11.65 8.80 20.26
N HIS A 88 -10.51 9.16 19.66
CA HIS A 88 -9.53 10.06 20.28
C HIS A 88 -9.55 11.44 19.62
N TYR A 89 -9.27 12.46 20.44
CA TYR A 89 -9.08 13.82 19.96
C TYR A 89 -7.75 13.95 19.23
N GLY A 90 -7.81 14.33 17.97
CA GLY A 90 -6.66 14.70 17.15
C GLY A 90 -6.69 16.19 16.83
N LYS A 91 -6.53 16.54 15.56
CA LYS A 91 -6.74 17.91 15.05
C LYS A 91 -8.22 18.30 15.02
N THR A 92 -9.10 17.31 14.97
CA THR A 92 -10.57 17.44 14.95
C THR A 92 -11.19 16.55 16.04
N PRO A 93 -12.44 16.84 16.47
CA PRO A 93 -13.18 15.94 17.35
C PRO A 93 -13.31 14.54 16.75
N PRO A 94 -13.44 13.49 17.60
CA PRO A 94 -13.60 12.11 17.14
C PRO A 94 -14.82 11.90 16.24
N CYS A 95 -14.69 11.01 15.26
CA CYS A 95 -15.80 10.65 14.37
C CYS A 95 -16.97 10.02 15.15
N ALA A 96 -16.68 9.23 16.19
CA ALA A 96 -17.71 8.66 17.07
C ALA A 96 -18.57 9.73 17.75
N GLU A 97 -17.97 10.83 18.21
CA GLU A 97 -18.73 11.97 18.78
C GLU A 97 -19.56 12.69 17.72
N LEU A 98 -19.06 12.87 16.51
CA LEU A 98 -19.82 13.45 15.40
C LEU A 98 -21.06 12.61 15.11
N ILE A 99 -20.94 11.29 15.02
CA ILE A 99 -22.03 10.35 14.78
C ILE A 99 -23.09 10.45 15.89
N ILE A 100 -22.66 10.47 17.17
CA ILE A 100 -23.54 10.62 18.33
C ILE A 100 -24.27 11.97 18.28
N ARG A 101 -23.55 13.06 18.03
CA ARG A 101 -24.13 14.41 17.97
C ARG A 101 -25.16 14.57 16.85
N LYS A 102 -24.96 13.87 15.72
CA LYS A 102 -25.93 13.86 14.60
C LYS A 102 -27.15 13.00 14.90
N GLY A 103 -27.10 12.13 15.90
CA GLY A 103 -28.21 11.26 16.28
C GLY A 103 -28.49 10.14 15.28
N ILE A 104 -27.42 9.63 14.62
CA ILE A 104 -27.53 8.51 13.67
C ILE A 104 -28.03 7.28 14.43
N GLY A 105 -29.11 6.65 13.94
CA GLY A 105 -29.77 5.56 14.66
C GLY A 105 -29.00 4.26 14.66
N ARG A 106 -28.23 3.99 13.61
CA ARG A 106 -27.48 2.73 13.46
C ARG A 106 -26.13 2.96 12.77
N VAL A 107 -25.12 2.17 13.17
CA VAL A 107 -23.80 2.14 12.53
C VAL A 107 -23.41 0.70 12.21
N VAL A 108 -22.91 0.49 11.00
CA VAL A 108 -22.33 -0.80 10.55
C VAL A 108 -20.84 -0.59 10.25
N VAL A 109 -20.00 -1.33 10.96
CA VAL A 109 -18.55 -1.22 10.90
C VAL A 109 -17.97 -2.46 10.23
N GLY A 110 -17.09 -2.27 9.24
CA GLY A 110 -16.41 -3.35 8.55
C GLY A 110 -15.43 -4.09 9.47
N MET A 111 -14.46 -3.37 10.03
CA MET A 111 -13.47 -3.91 10.97
C MET A 111 -13.21 -2.94 12.13
N LEU A 112 -12.76 -3.48 13.27
CA LEU A 112 -12.27 -2.67 14.39
C LEU A 112 -10.92 -2.03 14.09
N ASP A 113 -10.58 -0.97 14.83
CA ASP A 113 -9.24 -0.40 14.80
C ASP A 113 -8.21 -1.44 15.28
N PRO A 114 -7.07 -1.62 14.57
CA PRO A 114 -6.07 -2.63 14.92
C PRO A 114 -5.30 -2.31 16.21
N ASN A 115 -5.31 -1.03 16.66
CA ASN A 115 -4.59 -0.61 17.86
C ASN A 115 -5.34 -1.11 19.12
N PRO A 116 -4.76 -2.05 19.92
CA PRO A 116 -5.43 -2.60 21.10
C PRO A 116 -5.86 -1.55 22.14
N GLN A 117 -5.19 -0.37 22.15
CA GLN A 117 -5.54 0.72 23.06
C GLN A 117 -6.76 1.51 22.59
N VAL A 118 -7.17 1.36 21.33
CA VAL A 118 -8.27 2.10 20.68
C VAL A 118 -9.40 1.17 20.28
N ALA A 119 -9.08 -0.08 19.94
CA ALA A 119 -10.01 -1.10 19.47
C ALA A 119 -11.28 -1.19 20.32
N GLY A 120 -12.42 -1.01 19.67
CA GLY A 120 -13.74 -1.08 20.29
C GLY A 120 -14.15 0.16 21.11
N ARG A 121 -13.29 1.19 21.29
CA ARG A 121 -13.65 2.38 22.08
C ARG A 121 -14.69 3.24 21.36
N GLY A 122 -14.54 3.44 20.05
CA GLY A 122 -15.53 4.16 19.24
C GLY A 122 -16.87 3.45 19.23
N VAL A 123 -16.84 2.13 19.04
CA VAL A 123 -18.02 1.25 19.11
C VAL A 123 -18.68 1.34 20.48
N LYS A 124 -17.91 1.28 21.56
CA LYS A 124 -18.41 1.39 22.94
C LYS A 124 -19.10 2.73 23.19
N MET A 125 -18.46 3.84 22.80
CA MET A 125 -19.03 5.20 22.94
C MET A 125 -20.37 5.32 22.22
N MET A 126 -20.48 4.84 21.00
CA MET A 126 -21.72 4.88 20.22
C MET A 126 -22.83 4.02 20.86
N ARG A 127 -22.48 2.80 21.35
CA ARG A 127 -23.45 1.93 22.06
C ARG A 127 -23.95 2.54 23.37
N GLU A 128 -23.06 3.15 24.15
CA GLU A 128 -23.42 3.85 25.40
C GLU A 128 -24.33 5.05 25.16
N ALA A 129 -24.25 5.67 23.97
CA ALA A 129 -25.15 6.73 23.53
C ALA A 129 -26.48 6.20 22.95
N GLY A 130 -26.73 4.88 22.96
CA GLY A 130 -27.96 4.26 22.49
C GLY A 130 -28.01 3.95 21.00
N ILE A 131 -26.88 4.06 20.27
CA ILE A 131 -26.77 3.72 18.84
C ILE A 131 -26.62 2.20 18.67
N GLU A 132 -27.40 1.58 17.78
CA GLU A 132 -27.19 0.18 17.39
C GLU A 132 -25.91 0.07 16.57
N VAL A 133 -24.94 -0.74 17.01
CA VAL A 133 -23.67 -0.92 16.30
C VAL A 133 -23.42 -2.40 15.96
N LEU A 134 -23.40 -2.70 14.65
CA LEU A 134 -23.00 -4.00 14.09
C LEU A 134 -21.54 -3.91 13.62
N VAL A 135 -20.72 -4.93 13.96
CA VAL A 135 -19.28 -4.96 13.62
C VAL A 135 -18.95 -6.27 12.88
N GLY A 136 -17.92 -6.24 12.03
CA GLY A 136 -17.37 -7.42 11.37
C GLY A 136 -17.99 -7.75 10.02
N VAL A 137 -18.63 -6.79 9.38
CA VAL A 137 -19.22 -7.00 8.05
C VAL A 137 -18.13 -6.85 6.98
N LEU A 138 -17.81 -7.93 6.25
CA LEU A 138 -16.70 -8.02 5.29
C LEU A 138 -15.36 -7.65 5.93
N GLU A 139 -15.11 -8.16 7.13
CA GLU A 139 -13.90 -7.84 7.90
C GLU A 139 -12.62 -8.20 7.13
N ASN A 140 -12.59 -9.38 6.49
CA ASN A 140 -11.42 -9.83 5.75
C ASN A 140 -11.09 -8.89 4.57
N GLU A 141 -12.10 -8.42 3.85
CA GLU A 141 -11.95 -7.48 2.75
C GLU A 141 -11.49 -6.10 3.23
N CYS A 142 -11.98 -5.64 4.38
CA CYS A 142 -11.54 -4.41 5.02
C CYS A 142 -10.07 -4.51 5.48
N ARG A 143 -9.68 -5.65 6.05
CA ARG A 143 -8.29 -5.94 6.44
C ARG A 143 -7.36 -6.02 5.23
N GLU A 144 -7.76 -6.72 4.17
CA GLU A 144 -6.96 -6.83 2.92
C GLU A 144 -6.73 -5.45 2.31
N LEU A 145 -7.76 -4.57 2.27
CA LEU A 145 -7.60 -3.20 1.78
C LEU A 145 -6.55 -2.43 2.57
N ASN A 146 -6.50 -2.61 3.89
CA ASN A 146 -5.64 -1.86 4.80
C ASN A 146 -4.40 -2.64 5.29
N LYS A 147 -4.01 -3.74 4.62
CA LYS A 147 -2.94 -4.65 5.08
C LYS A 147 -1.61 -3.95 5.38
N ARG A 148 -1.24 -2.91 4.63
CA ARG A 148 -0.02 -2.11 4.86
C ARG A 148 -0.10 -1.33 6.18
N PHE A 149 -1.22 -0.67 6.41
CA PHE A 149 -1.50 0.04 7.66
C PHE A 149 -1.55 -0.95 8.85
N LEU A 150 -2.25 -2.05 8.70
CA LEU A 150 -2.37 -3.10 9.73
C LEU A 150 -1.01 -3.70 10.10
N CYS A 151 -0.15 -3.97 9.13
CA CYS A 151 1.19 -4.50 9.39
C CYS A 151 1.99 -3.56 10.29
N LEU A 152 1.95 -2.25 10.05
CA LEU A 152 2.62 -1.28 10.91
C LEU A 152 2.05 -1.28 12.34
N GLN A 153 0.73 -1.31 12.47
CA GLN A 153 0.06 -1.25 13.78
C GLN A 153 0.21 -2.55 14.60
N GLU A 154 0.09 -3.71 13.95
CA GLU A 154 0.08 -5.02 14.59
C GLU A 154 1.49 -5.62 14.74
N LYS A 155 2.37 -5.43 13.74
CA LYS A 155 3.71 -6.03 13.69
C LYS A 155 4.85 -5.04 13.98
N HIS A 156 4.53 -3.74 14.12
CA HIS A 156 5.49 -2.65 14.36
C HIS A 156 6.63 -2.60 13.34
N ARG A 157 6.33 -2.95 12.08
CA ARG A 157 7.23 -2.87 10.94
C ARG A 157 6.46 -2.53 9.65
N PRO A 158 7.15 -1.99 8.63
CA PRO A 158 6.56 -1.84 7.30
C PRO A 158 6.10 -3.17 6.70
N TYR A 159 5.07 -3.12 5.87
CA TYR A 159 4.69 -4.18 4.95
C TYR A 159 5.69 -4.23 3.80
N ILE A 160 6.30 -5.38 3.52
CA ILE A 160 7.42 -5.51 2.58
C ILE A 160 6.99 -6.32 1.37
N ILE A 161 7.10 -5.70 0.19
CA ILE A 161 6.85 -6.31 -1.10
C ILE A 161 8.18 -6.47 -1.81
N LEU A 162 8.55 -7.70 -2.17
CA LEU A 162 9.69 -7.99 -3.02
C LEU A 162 9.24 -8.02 -4.47
N LYS A 163 9.92 -7.29 -5.36
CA LYS A 163 9.55 -7.23 -6.78
C LYS A 163 10.78 -7.32 -7.67
N TRP A 164 10.74 -8.23 -8.65
CA TRP A 164 11.74 -8.26 -9.72
C TRP A 164 11.12 -8.70 -11.04
N ALA A 165 11.85 -8.44 -12.12
CA ALA A 165 11.59 -8.99 -13.43
C ALA A 165 12.74 -9.91 -13.82
N GLN A 166 12.43 -11.01 -14.48
CA GLN A 166 13.42 -11.97 -14.97
C GLN A 166 13.10 -12.47 -16.38
N THR A 167 14.13 -12.92 -17.08
CA THR A 167 13.98 -13.63 -18.35
C THR A 167 13.36 -15.03 -18.14
N GLN A 168 12.93 -15.67 -19.22
CA GLN A 168 12.38 -17.03 -19.18
C GLN A 168 13.33 -18.05 -18.54
N ASP A 169 14.63 -17.87 -18.69
CA ASP A 169 15.69 -18.73 -18.17
C ASP A 169 16.30 -18.22 -16.85
N GLY A 170 15.61 -17.27 -16.15
CA GLY A 170 15.89 -16.91 -14.75
C GLY A 170 17.01 -15.89 -14.54
N TYR A 171 17.17 -14.89 -15.42
CA TYR A 171 18.15 -13.82 -15.23
C TYR A 171 17.46 -12.47 -15.10
N ILE A 172 17.95 -11.61 -14.20
CA ILE A 172 17.43 -10.25 -13.99
C ILE A 172 18.16 -9.18 -14.80
N ASP A 173 19.40 -9.47 -15.21
CA ASP A 173 20.24 -8.57 -15.97
C ASP A 173 21.37 -9.33 -16.67
N ILE A 174 22.06 -8.66 -17.59
CA ILE A 174 23.39 -9.09 -18.06
C ILE A 174 24.45 -8.77 -16.99
N THR A 175 25.56 -9.48 -17.00
CA THR A 175 26.69 -9.12 -16.14
C THR A 175 27.31 -7.82 -16.64
N ARG A 176 27.31 -6.79 -15.76
CA ARG A 176 27.89 -5.48 -16.04
C ARG A 176 28.99 -5.18 -15.04
N GLU A 177 30.12 -4.63 -15.51
CA GLU A 177 31.22 -4.21 -14.67
C GLU A 177 30.91 -2.84 -14.01
N THR A 178 31.45 -2.64 -12.81
CA THR A 178 31.30 -1.39 -12.10
C THR A 178 32.32 -0.38 -12.60
N ARG A 179 31.86 0.82 -12.99
CA ARG A 179 32.64 2.03 -13.27
C ARG A 179 33.90 1.92 -14.11
N GLY A 180 33.84 2.44 -15.28
CA GLY A 180 34.99 2.66 -16.20
C GLY A 180 34.67 2.38 -17.65
N ASP A 181 33.94 1.34 -17.93
CA ASP A 181 33.44 1.08 -19.27
C ASP A 181 32.14 1.87 -19.54
N LYS A 182 31.98 2.33 -20.76
CA LYS A 182 30.72 2.90 -21.26
C LYS A 182 29.65 1.90 -20.90
N ALA A 183 28.91 2.20 -19.84
CA ALA A 183 27.99 1.30 -19.17
C ALA A 183 27.17 0.52 -20.19
N SER A 184 27.31 -0.79 -20.20
CA SER A 184 26.46 -1.66 -20.97
C SER A 184 25.02 -1.34 -20.55
N THR A 185 24.14 -1.13 -21.52
CA THR A 185 22.74 -0.81 -21.29
C THR A 185 22.11 -1.94 -20.48
N PRO A 186 21.35 -1.65 -19.40
CA PRO A 186 20.69 -2.69 -18.64
C PRO A 186 19.73 -3.51 -19.51
N LEU A 187 19.56 -4.80 -19.18
CA LEU A 187 18.63 -5.65 -19.89
C LEU A 187 17.19 -5.12 -19.72
N VAL A 188 16.55 -4.83 -20.83
CA VAL A 188 15.14 -4.40 -20.80
C VAL A 188 14.25 -5.62 -20.86
N ILE A 189 13.68 -6.00 -19.72
CA ILE A 189 12.77 -7.15 -19.58
C ILE A 189 11.32 -6.67 -19.74
N SER A 190 10.90 -5.69 -18.93
CA SER A 190 9.50 -5.24 -18.87
C SER A 190 9.06 -4.47 -20.11
N THR A 191 7.86 -4.78 -20.60
CA THR A 191 7.20 -4.01 -21.67
C THR A 191 6.72 -2.64 -21.15
N PRO A 192 6.38 -1.67 -22.04
CA PRO A 192 5.86 -0.38 -21.61
C PRO A 192 4.61 -0.48 -20.72
N LEU A 193 3.69 -1.41 -21.02
CA LEU A 193 2.50 -1.63 -20.18
C LEU A 193 2.87 -2.12 -18.78
N ILE A 194 3.78 -3.09 -18.67
CA ILE A 194 4.22 -3.60 -17.37
C ILE A 194 4.98 -2.53 -16.60
N LYS A 195 5.76 -1.67 -17.27
CA LYS A 195 6.38 -0.50 -16.61
C LYS A 195 5.36 0.44 -15.98
N GLN A 196 4.19 0.64 -16.61
CA GLN A 196 3.11 1.42 -15.99
C GLN A 196 2.61 0.75 -14.70
N LEU A 197 2.40 -0.57 -14.70
CA LEU A 197 2.00 -1.32 -13.50
C LEU A 197 3.07 -1.25 -12.39
N VAL A 198 4.35 -1.28 -12.74
CA VAL A 198 5.45 -1.06 -11.77
C VAL A 198 5.36 0.35 -11.17
N HIS A 199 5.08 1.37 -11.97
CA HIS A 199 4.93 2.74 -11.46
C HIS A 199 3.65 2.91 -10.62
N GLN A 200 2.59 2.15 -10.90
CA GLN A 200 1.42 2.04 -10.02
C GLN A 200 1.83 1.49 -8.65
N GLN A 201 2.57 0.38 -8.61
CA GLN A 201 3.08 -0.19 -7.35
C GLN A 201 3.95 0.81 -6.56
N ARG A 202 4.75 1.63 -7.25
CA ARG A 202 5.52 2.71 -6.60
C ARG A 202 4.61 3.77 -5.97
N ALA A 203 3.50 4.14 -6.63
CA ALA A 203 2.53 5.08 -6.09
C ALA A 203 1.77 4.52 -4.87
N GLU A 204 1.51 3.20 -4.86
CA GLU A 204 0.82 2.49 -3.78
C GLU A 204 1.69 2.30 -2.52
N ASN A 205 3.00 2.44 -2.62
CA ASN A 205 3.91 2.21 -1.51
C ASN A 205 4.56 3.50 -1.01
N MET A 206 4.71 3.63 0.32
CA MET A 206 5.34 4.82 0.90
C MET A 206 6.81 4.92 0.58
N ALA A 207 7.50 3.79 0.46
CA ALA A 207 8.93 3.76 0.19
C ALA A 207 9.29 2.72 -0.88
N ILE A 208 10.43 2.97 -1.54
CA ILE A 208 11.08 2.06 -2.48
C ILE A 208 12.53 1.84 -2.05
N MET A 209 12.97 0.59 -2.09
CA MET A 209 14.33 0.22 -1.68
C MET A 209 15.08 -0.50 -2.79
N VAL A 210 16.34 -0.12 -2.97
CA VAL A 210 17.30 -0.81 -3.85
C VAL A 210 18.65 -0.95 -3.17
N GLY A 211 19.43 -1.95 -3.60
CA GLY A 211 20.79 -2.18 -3.12
C GLY A 211 21.80 -1.17 -3.70
N THR A 212 22.95 -1.03 -3.03
CA THR A 212 24.07 -0.15 -3.44
C THR A 212 24.49 -0.39 -4.88
N ARG A 213 24.65 -1.67 -5.29
CA ARG A 213 25.07 -2.01 -6.66
C ARG A 213 24.07 -1.54 -7.72
N THR A 214 22.76 -1.62 -7.45
CA THR A 214 21.72 -1.10 -8.35
C THR A 214 21.87 0.41 -8.55
N VAL A 215 22.15 1.17 -7.46
CA VAL A 215 22.41 2.61 -7.59
C VAL A 215 23.65 2.89 -8.42
N LEU A 216 24.72 2.15 -8.23
CA LEU A 216 25.97 2.33 -8.96
C LEU A 216 25.85 1.99 -10.46
N LEU A 217 25.14 0.92 -10.81
CA LEU A 217 25.02 0.44 -12.19
C LEU A 217 23.94 1.19 -12.99
N ASP A 218 22.78 1.42 -12.40
CA ASP A 218 21.60 1.92 -13.11
C ASP A 218 21.37 3.42 -12.88
N ASN A 219 21.97 3.98 -11.83
CA ASN A 219 21.75 5.37 -11.42
C ASN A 219 20.25 5.77 -11.48
N PRO A 220 19.36 5.02 -10.81
CA PRO A 220 17.92 5.16 -10.99
C PRO A 220 17.37 6.37 -10.24
N ARG A 221 16.29 6.98 -10.78
CA ARG A 221 15.55 8.05 -10.09
C ARG A 221 14.58 7.49 -9.05
N LEU A 222 14.04 6.28 -9.24
CA LEU A 222 13.06 5.61 -8.40
C LEU A 222 11.78 6.43 -8.14
N LEU A 223 11.29 7.11 -9.17
CA LEU A 223 10.12 7.98 -9.11
C LEU A 223 8.90 7.31 -9.77
N THR A 224 7.72 7.86 -9.48
CA THR A 224 6.45 7.50 -10.10
C THR A 224 6.21 8.40 -11.32
N THR A 225 6.81 8.07 -12.49
CA THR A 225 6.76 8.91 -13.69
C THR A 225 5.74 8.45 -14.75
N HIS A 226 5.29 7.19 -14.68
CA HIS A 226 4.34 6.61 -15.64
C HIS A 226 2.98 6.27 -15.01
N TRP A 227 2.69 6.80 -13.82
CA TRP A 227 1.44 6.65 -13.10
C TRP A 227 1.13 7.91 -12.28
N SER A 228 -0.15 8.17 -12.01
CA SER A 228 -0.57 9.23 -11.09
C SER A 228 -0.30 8.83 -9.65
N GLY A 229 0.09 9.78 -8.81
CA GLY A 229 0.33 9.55 -7.39
C GLY A 229 1.63 10.21 -6.92
N ARG A 230 1.94 10.02 -5.64
CA ARG A 230 3.16 10.58 -5.04
C ARG A 230 4.40 9.74 -5.36
N ASN A 231 5.56 10.37 -5.34
CA ASN A 231 6.81 9.66 -5.38
C ASN A 231 7.08 8.97 -4.04
N PRO A 232 7.56 7.71 -4.03
CA PRO A 232 7.96 7.03 -2.82
C PRO A 232 9.23 7.64 -2.21
N ILE A 233 9.39 7.48 -0.90
CA ILE A 233 10.64 7.73 -0.19
C ILE A 233 11.67 6.71 -0.68
N ARG A 234 12.81 7.17 -1.16
CA ARG A 234 13.87 6.29 -1.68
C ARG A 234 14.73 5.79 -0.54
N ILE A 235 15.04 4.50 -0.54
CA ILE A 235 15.88 3.86 0.48
C ILE A 235 17.01 3.10 -0.18
N THR A 236 18.23 3.26 0.34
CA THR A 236 19.37 2.46 -0.11
C THR A 236 20.34 2.19 1.03
N LEU A 237 21.16 1.15 0.86
CA LEU A 237 22.27 0.83 1.74
C LEU A 237 23.57 1.40 1.15
N ASP A 238 24.44 1.97 1.98
CA ASP A 238 25.74 2.48 1.54
C ASP A 238 26.80 2.29 2.63
N ARG A 239 26.97 1.02 3.06
CA ARG A 239 27.88 0.64 4.15
C ARG A 239 29.31 1.13 3.94
N HIS A 240 29.78 1.15 2.71
CA HIS A 240 31.16 1.51 2.36
C HIS A 240 31.29 2.94 1.83
N ARG A 241 30.25 3.75 1.88
CA ARG A 241 30.23 5.15 1.42
C ARG A 241 30.74 5.31 -0.03
N VAL A 242 30.32 4.38 -0.90
CA VAL A 242 30.75 4.32 -2.30
C VAL A 242 29.78 5.02 -3.28
N LEU A 243 28.61 5.41 -2.82
CA LEU A 243 27.63 6.07 -3.71
C LEU A 243 28.07 7.50 -4.03
N PRO A 244 28.17 7.87 -5.32
CA PRO A 244 28.48 9.23 -5.73
C PRO A 244 27.40 10.23 -5.27
N ALA A 245 27.81 11.40 -4.83
CA ALA A 245 26.89 12.45 -4.38
C ALA A 245 25.94 12.92 -5.50
N GLU A 246 26.38 12.84 -6.74
CA GLU A 246 25.63 13.18 -7.95
C GLU A 246 24.65 12.09 -8.42
N SER A 247 24.55 10.97 -7.71
CA SER A 247 23.61 9.90 -8.08
C SER A 247 22.17 10.41 -8.05
N LYS A 248 21.39 10.05 -9.08
CA LYS A 248 19.99 10.53 -9.25
C LYS A 248 19.09 10.22 -8.06
N ILE A 249 19.41 9.17 -7.29
CA ILE A 249 18.69 8.85 -6.05
C ILE A 249 18.79 9.97 -4.99
N PHE A 250 19.77 10.88 -5.11
CA PHE A 250 19.96 12.02 -4.20
C PHE A 250 19.35 13.34 -4.73
N SER A 251 18.67 13.31 -5.88
CA SER A 251 17.97 14.50 -6.39
C SER A 251 16.88 14.95 -5.38
N ASN A 252 16.48 16.22 -5.44
CA ASN A 252 15.46 16.80 -4.59
C ASN A 252 14.01 16.43 -4.99
N GLU A 253 13.83 15.55 -5.98
CA GLU A 253 12.51 15.14 -6.50
C GLU A 253 11.72 14.26 -5.52
N ALA A 254 12.40 13.57 -4.59
CA ALA A 254 11.80 12.81 -3.50
C ALA A 254 12.80 12.69 -2.33
N PRO A 255 12.34 12.45 -1.09
CA PRO A 255 13.21 12.17 0.05
C PRO A 255 14.03 10.91 -0.15
N THR A 256 15.26 10.87 0.43
CA THR A 256 16.12 9.68 0.39
C THR A 256 16.66 9.36 1.79
N ILE A 257 16.53 8.10 2.20
CA ILE A 257 17.10 7.54 3.41
C ILE A 257 18.26 6.63 3.02
N VAL A 258 19.44 6.83 3.62
CA VAL A 258 20.63 6.02 3.37
C VAL A 258 21.10 5.38 4.65
N TYR A 259 21.12 4.05 4.71
CA TYR A 259 21.67 3.32 5.85
C TYR A 259 23.14 2.99 5.61
N ARG A 260 24.03 3.53 6.45
CA ARG A 260 25.48 3.39 6.36
C ARG A 260 26.06 2.62 7.55
N GLU A 261 25.84 3.14 8.76
CA GLU A 261 26.45 2.63 9.98
C GLU A 261 25.80 1.32 10.44
N ASN A 262 24.48 1.29 10.47
CA ASN A 262 23.70 0.11 10.88
C ASN A 262 22.81 -0.35 9.73
N THR A 263 23.15 -1.49 9.17
CA THR A 263 22.41 -2.16 8.08
C THR A 263 21.71 -3.43 8.53
N ASN A 264 21.57 -3.63 9.85
CA ASN A 264 20.77 -4.73 10.41
C ASN A 264 19.29 -4.50 10.15
N TRP A 265 18.59 -5.54 9.71
CA TRP A 265 17.17 -5.46 9.37
C TRP A 265 16.30 -5.04 10.55
N SER A 266 16.55 -5.56 11.76
CA SER A 266 15.77 -5.15 12.94
C SER A 266 15.85 -3.65 13.17
N PHE A 267 17.04 -3.05 13.02
CA PHE A 267 17.23 -1.61 13.15
C PHE A 267 16.52 -0.85 12.02
N ILE A 268 16.69 -1.27 10.77
CA ILE A 268 16.09 -0.61 9.59
C ILE A 268 14.57 -0.62 9.72
N LEU A 269 13.97 -1.77 10.02
CA LEU A 269 12.52 -1.89 10.13
C LEU A 269 11.95 -1.06 11.28
N GLN A 270 12.65 -1.03 12.43
CA GLN A 270 12.24 -0.21 13.57
C GLN A 270 12.36 1.30 13.27
N ASP A 271 13.44 1.75 12.62
CA ASP A 271 13.60 3.14 12.21
C ASP A 271 12.51 3.57 11.22
N LEU A 272 12.19 2.73 10.24
CA LEU A 272 11.12 3.00 9.28
C LEU A 272 9.74 3.02 9.94
N ALA A 273 9.47 2.11 10.88
CA ALA A 273 8.24 2.12 11.67
C ALA A 273 8.13 3.41 12.52
N ASN A 274 9.20 3.83 13.19
CA ASN A 274 9.23 5.06 13.96
C ASN A 274 9.00 6.32 13.10
N ARG A 275 9.31 6.26 11.81
CA ARG A 275 9.00 7.30 10.81
C ARG A 275 7.58 7.16 10.22
N ASN A 276 6.76 6.25 10.72
CA ASN A 276 5.42 5.92 10.20
C ASN A 276 5.43 5.49 8.71
N ILE A 277 6.51 4.87 8.24
CA ILE A 277 6.56 4.28 6.89
C ILE A 277 5.94 2.89 6.97
N HIS A 278 4.72 2.74 6.46
CA HIS A 278 3.96 1.48 6.60
C HIS A 278 4.19 0.48 5.47
N SER A 279 4.86 0.88 4.37
CA SER A 279 5.11 -0.04 3.24
C SER A 279 6.40 0.27 2.50
N ILE A 280 7.05 -0.79 2.00
CA ILE A 280 8.28 -0.74 1.22
C ILE A 280 8.14 -1.66 0.01
N LEU A 281 8.38 -1.13 -1.18
CA LEU A 281 8.60 -1.90 -2.40
C LEU A 281 10.11 -2.09 -2.59
N VAL A 282 10.60 -3.33 -2.56
CA VAL A 282 12.01 -3.65 -2.79
C VAL A 282 12.19 -4.10 -4.24
N GLU A 283 12.85 -3.27 -5.06
CA GLU A 283 12.98 -3.51 -6.51
C GLU A 283 14.33 -4.05 -6.97
N GLY A 284 15.25 -4.35 -6.06
CA GLY A 284 16.39 -4.90 -6.63
C GLY A 284 17.75 -4.78 -5.91
N GLY A 285 18.69 -5.29 -6.45
CA GLY A 285 19.47 -6.32 -6.95
C GLY A 285 19.28 -7.68 -6.27
N THR A 286 19.70 -8.73 -6.92
CA THR A 286 19.53 -10.11 -6.47
C THR A 286 20.00 -10.34 -5.03
N THR A 287 21.16 -9.83 -4.65
CA THR A 287 21.71 -10.00 -3.30
C THR A 287 20.82 -9.43 -2.21
N LEU A 288 20.23 -8.24 -2.43
CA LEU A 288 19.30 -7.63 -1.47
C LEU A 288 18.02 -8.43 -1.37
N LEU A 289 17.43 -8.79 -2.51
CA LEU A 289 16.20 -9.57 -2.58
C LEU A 289 16.39 -10.94 -1.93
N GLN A 290 17.49 -11.66 -2.26
CA GLN A 290 17.78 -12.97 -1.67
C GLN A 290 17.96 -12.91 -0.16
N HIS A 291 18.68 -11.89 0.33
CA HIS A 291 18.88 -11.73 1.77
C HIS A 291 17.56 -11.51 2.53
N ILE A 292 16.60 -10.79 1.93
CA ILE A 292 15.27 -10.61 2.55
C ILE A 292 14.46 -11.90 2.44
N LEU A 293 14.50 -12.61 1.31
CA LEU A 293 13.88 -13.93 1.14
C LEU A 293 14.36 -14.92 2.21
N ASP A 294 15.69 -15.05 2.37
CA ASP A 294 16.31 -15.96 3.33
C ASP A 294 15.94 -15.61 4.79
N SER A 295 15.71 -14.34 5.08
CA SER A 295 15.30 -13.88 6.41
C SER A 295 13.82 -14.10 6.73
N GLY A 296 12.96 -14.33 5.72
CA GLY A 296 11.52 -14.49 5.88
C GLY A 296 10.77 -13.22 6.33
N ILE A 297 11.39 -12.04 6.26
CA ILE A 297 10.81 -10.78 6.77
C ILE A 297 10.01 -9.98 5.70
N TYR A 298 9.45 -10.63 4.73
CA TYR A 298 8.62 -10.04 3.68
C TYR A 298 7.16 -10.50 3.79
N ASP A 299 6.26 -9.84 3.13
CA ASP A 299 4.81 -10.12 3.16
C ASP A 299 4.28 -10.53 1.79
N GLU A 300 4.82 -9.98 0.70
CA GLU A 300 4.45 -10.33 -0.67
C GLU A 300 5.67 -10.48 -1.59
N VAL A 301 5.50 -11.30 -2.64
CA VAL A 301 6.46 -11.45 -3.74
C VAL A 301 5.76 -11.22 -5.06
N HIS A 302 6.31 -10.32 -5.88
CA HIS A 302 5.82 -10.00 -7.21
C HIS A 302 6.90 -10.31 -8.25
N ILE A 303 6.67 -11.30 -9.10
CA ILE A 303 7.63 -11.74 -10.11
C ILE A 303 7.06 -11.52 -11.50
N GLU A 304 7.80 -10.85 -12.35
CA GLU A 304 7.57 -10.80 -13.79
C GLU A 304 8.53 -11.77 -14.48
N VAL A 305 8.00 -12.74 -15.20
CA VAL A 305 8.79 -13.64 -16.07
C VAL A 305 8.47 -13.31 -17.50
N SER A 306 9.47 -12.82 -18.25
CA SER A 306 9.31 -12.53 -19.68
C SER A 306 9.31 -13.82 -20.49
N ASN A 307 8.84 -13.74 -21.73
CA ASN A 307 8.87 -14.86 -22.66
C ASN A 307 10.17 -14.96 -23.49
N ILE A 308 11.15 -14.12 -23.21
CA ILE A 308 12.45 -14.12 -23.89
C ILE A 308 13.56 -14.64 -22.97
N PRO A 309 14.49 -15.46 -23.47
CA PRO A 309 15.69 -15.86 -22.71
C PRO A 309 16.71 -14.71 -22.65
N LEU A 310 17.71 -14.87 -21.80
CA LEU A 310 18.87 -13.98 -21.79
C LEU A 310 19.54 -14.00 -23.18
N PRO A 311 19.88 -12.82 -23.76
CA PRO A 311 20.63 -12.75 -25.00
C PRO A 311 21.96 -13.51 -24.89
N ARG A 312 22.25 -14.41 -25.83
CA ARG A 312 23.46 -15.23 -25.87
C ARG A 312 24.22 -14.99 -27.17
N THR A 313 25.52 -14.96 -27.10
CA THR A 313 26.37 -15.13 -28.27
C THR A 313 26.56 -16.64 -28.53
N ALA A 314 26.66 -17.03 -29.81
CA ALA A 314 26.83 -18.43 -30.16
C ALA A 314 28.02 -19.04 -29.44
N ASN A 315 27.82 -20.22 -28.82
CA ASN A 315 28.82 -20.99 -28.09
C ASN A 315 29.37 -20.40 -26.78
N GLN A 316 28.66 -19.45 -26.13
CA GLN A 316 29.08 -18.94 -24.82
C GLN A 316 28.04 -19.28 -23.74
N GLU A 317 28.55 -19.55 -22.53
CA GLU A 317 27.72 -19.63 -21.32
C GLU A 317 26.96 -18.33 -21.10
N PRO A 318 25.76 -18.38 -20.48
CA PRO A 318 24.99 -17.18 -20.20
C PRO A 318 25.79 -16.23 -19.31
N ASN A 319 26.08 -15.03 -19.81
CA ASN A 319 26.72 -13.98 -19.03
C ASN A 319 25.66 -13.03 -18.41
N GLY A 320 25.03 -13.49 -17.34
CA GLY A 320 23.94 -12.79 -16.70
C GLY A 320 23.92 -12.91 -15.18
N VAL A 321 23.20 -11.99 -14.56
CA VAL A 321 22.91 -11.98 -13.13
C VAL A 321 21.63 -12.78 -12.89
N LYS A 322 21.74 -13.90 -12.18
CA LYS A 322 20.59 -14.75 -11.87
C LYS A 322 19.57 -14.02 -11.00
N ALA A 323 18.31 -14.35 -11.23
CA ALA A 323 17.21 -13.98 -10.34
C ALA A 323 17.42 -14.56 -8.94
N PRO A 324 16.73 -14.02 -7.91
CA PRO A 324 16.69 -14.67 -6.61
C PRO A 324 16.19 -16.11 -6.71
N ASP A 325 16.72 -16.97 -5.83
CA ASP A 325 16.26 -18.37 -5.74
C ASP A 325 14.90 -18.42 -5.05
N TYR A 326 13.87 -18.42 -5.86
CA TYR A 326 12.48 -18.46 -5.41
C TYR A 326 11.59 -19.14 -6.45
N THR A 327 10.78 -20.08 -6.00
CA THR A 327 9.83 -20.79 -6.87
C THR A 327 8.41 -20.37 -6.48
N PRO A 328 7.69 -19.66 -7.37
CA PRO A 328 6.31 -19.30 -7.11
C PRO A 328 5.40 -20.54 -6.99
N THR A 329 4.45 -20.48 -6.06
CA THR A 329 3.46 -21.53 -5.82
C THR A 329 2.09 -21.19 -6.42
N THR A 330 1.83 -19.91 -6.72
CA THR A 330 0.58 -19.43 -7.31
C THR A 330 0.59 -19.59 -8.85
N GLN A 331 -0.61 -19.61 -9.42
CA GLN A 331 -0.75 -19.56 -10.89
C GLN A 331 -0.52 -18.12 -11.38
N PRO A 332 0.25 -17.93 -12.47
CA PRO A 332 0.51 -16.59 -12.99
C PRO A 332 -0.68 -15.99 -13.70
N LYS A 333 -0.80 -14.68 -13.66
CA LYS A 333 -1.59 -13.91 -14.62
C LYS A 333 -0.74 -13.61 -15.84
N VAL A 334 -1.30 -13.80 -17.04
CA VAL A 334 -0.60 -13.43 -18.28
C VAL A 334 -0.95 -11.98 -18.64
N VAL A 335 0.06 -11.13 -18.72
CA VAL A 335 -0.06 -9.73 -19.12
C VAL A 335 0.94 -9.46 -20.23
N ASN A 336 0.48 -9.12 -21.44
CA ASN A 336 1.33 -8.79 -22.58
C ASN A 336 2.42 -9.85 -22.87
N ASN A 337 2.05 -11.13 -22.83
CA ASN A 337 2.90 -12.32 -23.00
C ASN A 337 3.95 -12.55 -21.88
N HIS A 338 3.87 -11.82 -20.78
CA HIS A 338 4.67 -12.10 -19.59
C HIS A 338 3.81 -12.80 -18.54
N GLN A 339 4.43 -13.67 -17.74
CA GLN A 339 3.81 -14.29 -16.58
C GLN A 339 4.04 -13.43 -15.35
N ILE A 340 2.98 -13.02 -14.67
CA ILE A 340 3.02 -12.20 -13.47
C ILE A 340 2.55 -13.05 -12.29
N TYR A 341 3.45 -13.34 -11.37
CA TYR A 341 3.17 -14.03 -10.12
C TYR A 341 3.02 -13.01 -8.99
N ILE A 342 1.97 -13.14 -8.19
CA ILE A 342 1.75 -12.34 -6.97
C ILE A 342 1.45 -13.34 -5.87
N GLU A 343 2.33 -13.42 -4.88
CA GLU A 343 2.21 -14.31 -3.74
C GLU A 343 2.14 -13.51 -2.45
N ASN A 344 1.18 -13.87 -1.61
CA ASN A 344 0.99 -13.30 -0.28
C ASN A 344 1.26 -14.40 0.74
N LEU A 345 2.23 -14.20 1.63
CA LEU A 345 2.63 -15.19 2.64
C LEU A 345 1.59 -15.44 3.74
N HIS A 346 0.61 -14.58 3.86
CA HIS A 346 -0.36 -14.59 4.97
C HIS A 346 -1.77 -14.97 4.55
N LYS A 347 -1.92 -15.55 3.35
CA LYS A 347 -3.19 -16.13 2.88
C LYS A 347 -3.28 -17.59 3.15
#